data_e7519f35c097d01befb8250c83e3fec2
#
_entry.id   e7519f35c097d01befb8250c83e3fec2
#
_cell.length_a   1.000
_cell.length_b   1.000
_cell.length_c   1.000
_cell.angle_alpha   90.00
_cell.angle_beta   90.00
_cell.angle_gamma   90.00
#
_symmetry.space_group_name_H-M   'P 1'
#
loop_
_entity.id
_entity.type
_entity.pdbx_description
1 polymer ?
#
loop_
_entity_poly.entity_id
_entity_poly.type
_entity_poly.pdbx_seq_one_letter_code
_entity_poly.pdbx_strand_id
1 'polypeptide(L)'
;DEWDCVMRERQESEAMQKQYLDFLRDLLKDQPYVALAYVTGILPVKKYGQHSALNMFWEYSMTDQSMLEEYTGFTDREVKALCEQYGMDFAETSSWYDGYTFTEYQHVYNPKSVVEAMRRHRFSNYWTSTETYEALKIYMEMDFDGLRSDIVQMLGGGRVRVNTRSFQNDMRNFHTKDDVLTLLIHLGYLGYDSIEKEAFIPNKEIIEEFENAMSVGGWPNVMNV
;
A
#
# COMPACT_ATOMS: atom_id res chain seq x y z
N ASP A 1 9.32 -3.23 14.36
CA ASP A 1 8.04 -2.73 13.81
C ASP A 1 8.16 -1.24 13.54
N GLU A 2 7.50 -0.74 12.48
CA GLU A 2 7.54 0.68 12.12
C GLU A 2 8.97 1.24 11.94
N TRP A 3 9.87 0.47 11.31
CA TRP A 3 11.27 0.88 11.12
C TRP A 3 11.39 2.21 10.37
N ASP A 4 10.40 2.51 9.53
CA ASP A 4 10.35 3.69 8.67
C ASP A 4 9.71 4.94 9.32
N CYS A 5 9.31 4.86 10.60
CA CYS A 5 8.66 5.98 11.31
C CYS A 5 9.47 7.28 11.24
N VAL A 6 10.81 7.21 11.40
CA VAL A 6 11.69 8.37 11.27
C VAL A 6 11.66 8.97 9.87
N MET A 7 11.46 8.13 8.84
CA MET A 7 11.37 8.58 7.45
C MET A 7 10.05 9.30 7.18
N ARG A 8 8.96 8.85 7.81
CA ARG A 8 7.62 9.42 7.66
C ARG A 8 7.42 10.67 8.52
N GLU A 9 7.83 10.63 9.78
CA GLU A 9 7.57 11.69 10.75
C GLU A 9 8.60 12.83 10.73
N ARG A 10 9.87 12.52 10.42
CA ARG A 10 10.99 13.47 10.44
C ARG A 10 11.48 13.81 9.03
N GLN A 11 10.54 14.17 8.18
CA GLN A 11 10.82 14.45 6.77
C GLN A 11 11.79 15.62 6.53
N GLU A 12 12.00 16.50 7.50
CA GLU A 12 12.72 17.77 7.35
C GLU A 12 14.25 17.62 7.29
N SER A 13 14.81 16.51 7.77
CA SER A 13 16.26 16.35 7.89
C SER A 13 16.81 15.07 7.28
N GLU A 14 17.37 15.19 6.07
CA GLU A 14 18.10 14.08 5.45
C GLU A 14 19.28 13.58 6.30
N ALA A 15 19.94 14.49 7.03
CA ALA A 15 21.04 14.15 7.90
C ALA A 15 20.59 13.22 9.04
N MET A 16 19.43 13.49 9.65
CA MET A 16 18.87 12.64 10.70
C MET A 16 18.42 11.28 10.15
N GLN A 17 17.80 11.26 8.99
CA GLN A 17 17.40 10.01 8.32
C GLN A 17 18.64 9.14 8.02
N LYS A 18 19.70 9.77 7.52
CA LYS A 18 20.97 9.06 7.28
C LYS A 18 21.57 8.53 8.56
N GLN A 19 21.63 9.32 9.62
CA GLN A 19 22.14 8.89 10.92
C GLN A 19 21.35 7.70 11.48
N TYR A 20 20.03 7.71 11.32
CA TYR A 20 19.18 6.59 11.73
C TYR A 20 19.46 5.32 10.94
N LEU A 21 19.61 5.41 9.61
CA LEU A 21 19.96 4.27 8.77
C LEU A 21 21.37 3.73 9.10
N ASP A 22 22.33 4.61 9.34
CA ASP A 22 23.68 4.23 9.77
C ASP A 22 23.64 3.53 11.14
N PHE A 23 22.85 4.03 12.08
CA PHE A 23 22.61 3.40 13.38
C PHE A 23 22.02 1.98 13.23
N LEU A 24 20.98 1.81 12.41
CA LEU A 24 20.39 0.47 12.17
C LEU A 24 21.40 -0.49 11.54
N ARG A 25 22.18 0.01 10.57
CA ARG A 25 23.24 -0.80 9.97
C ARG A 25 24.27 -1.24 11.01
N ASP A 26 24.77 -0.34 11.82
CA ASP A 26 25.81 -0.61 12.80
C ASP A 26 25.30 -1.51 13.95
N LEU A 27 24.00 -1.41 14.26
CA LEU A 27 23.34 -2.26 15.25
C LEU A 27 23.14 -3.70 14.77
N LEU A 28 22.85 -3.90 13.49
CA LEU A 28 22.36 -5.18 12.99
C LEU A 28 23.33 -5.91 12.08
N LYS A 29 24.14 -5.18 11.28
CA LYS A 29 24.99 -5.79 10.26
C LYS A 29 26.25 -6.40 10.88
N ASP A 30 26.48 -7.68 10.57
CA ASP A 30 27.68 -8.44 10.96
C ASP A 30 27.94 -8.46 12.49
N GLN A 31 26.88 -8.32 13.28
CA GLN A 31 27.01 -8.31 14.73
C GLN A 31 26.87 -9.73 15.31
N PRO A 32 27.82 -10.16 16.18
CA PRO A 32 27.85 -11.54 16.72
C PRO A 32 26.67 -11.86 17.66
N TYR A 33 25.94 -10.85 18.12
CA TYR A 33 24.77 -10.99 18.97
C TYR A 33 23.44 -11.02 18.21
N VAL A 34 23.46 -10.79 16.90
CA VAL A 34 22.26 -10.78 16.05
C VAL A 34 22.16 -12.09 15.27
N ALA A 35 21.24 -12.96 15.68
CA ALA A 35 20.94 -14.20 14.96
C ALA A 35 19.97 -13.99 13.80
N LEU A 36 18.99 -13.10 13.97
CA LEU A 36 17.99 -12.74 12.98
C LEU A 36 17.48 -11.32 13.28
N ALA A 37 17.26 -10.51 12.24
CA ALA A 37 16.57 -9.25 12.34
C ALA A 37 15.36 -9.27 11.40
N TYR A 38 14.15 -9.08 11.95
CA TYR A 38 12.91 -8.95 11.22
C TYR A 38 12.35 -7.54 11.44
N VAL A 39 12.24 -6.78 10.38
CA VAL A 39 11.75 -5.39 10.42
C VAL A 39 10.52 -5.25 9.56
N THR A 40 9.53 -4.51 10.07
CA THR A 40 8.29 -4.18 9.37
C THR A 40 8.12 -2.68 9.28
N GLY A 41 7.48 -2.22 8.24
CA GLY A 41 7.17 -0.81 8.00
C GLY A 41 6.20 -0.68 6.83
N ILE A 42 5.78 0.54 6.56
CA ILE A 42 4.86 0.87 5.46
C ILE A 42 5.62 1.04 4.16
N LEU A 43 6.79 1.67 4.23
CA LEU A 43 7.58 1.99 3.05
C LEU A 43 8.72 1.00 2.83
N PRO A 44 9.03 0.70 1.56
CA PRO A 44 10.26 0.01 1.21
C PRO A 44 11.49 0.80 1.64
N VAL A 45 12.64 0.12 1.76
CA VAL A 45 13.89 0.77 2.15
C VAL A 45 14.30 1.83 1.12
N LYS A 46 14.51 3.06 1.59
CA LYS A 46 14.93 4.18 0.72
C LYS A 46 16.30 3.87 0.09
N LYS A 47 16.36 4.02 -1.23
CA LYS A 47 17.60 3.88 -2.00
C LYS A 47 18.35 5.20 -2.03
N TYR A 48 19.40 5.35 -1.20
CA TYR A 48 20.31 6.48 -1.28
C TYR A 48 21.44 6.17 -2.27
N GLY A 49 21.40 6.79 -3.45
CA GLY A 49 22.40 6.59 -4.49
C GLY A 49 22.51 5.12 -4.96
N GLN A 50 23.74 4.67 -5.30
CA GLN A 50 23.99 3.31 -5.77
C GLN A 50 24.04 2.25 -4.65
N HIS A 51 24.04 2.66 -3.37
CA HIS A 51 24.16 1.77 -2.22
C HIS A 51 23.07 2.05 -1.20
N SER A 52 22.19 1.08 -0.98
CA SER A 52 21.27 1.10 0.15
C SER A 52 22.05 0.99 1.46
N ALA A 53 21.77 1.85 2.43
CA ALA A 53 22.38 1.75 3.77
C ALA A 53 22.03 0.42 4.46
N LEU A 54 20.88 -0.18 4.13
CA LEU A 54 20.36 -1.42 4.70
C LEU A 54 20.36 -2.57 3.69
N ASN A 55 21.47 -2.78 2.99
CA ASN A 55 21.63 -3.82 1.96
C ASN A 55 21.77 -5.25 2.51
N MET A 56 21.64 -5.44 3.83
CA MET A 56 21.75 -6.75 4.50
C MET A 56 20.39 -7.45 4.68
N PHE A 57 19.28 -6.83 4.27
CA PHE A 57 17.95 -7.42 4.33
C PHE A 57 17.50 -7.97 2.99
N TRP A 58 16.74 -9.05 3.03
CA TRP A 58 15.82 -9.39 1.97
C TRP A 58 14.55 -8.57 2.17
N GLU A 59 14.21 -7.81 1.17
CA GLU A 59 13.06 -6.91 1.21
C GLU A 59 11.88 -7.53 0.49
N TYR A 60 10.74 -7.54 1.17
CA TYR A 60 9.45 -7.90 0.62
C TYR A 60 8.55 -6.67 0.67
N SER A 61 7.80 -6.42 -0.40
CA SER A 61 6.96 -5.21 -0.50
C SER A 61 5.66 -5.52 -1.24
N MET A 62 4.75 -4.55 -1.31
CA MET A 62 3.49 -4.71 -2.05
C MET A 62 3.69 -4.96 -3.56
N THR A 63 4.87 -4.68 -4.10
CA THR A 63 5.22 -4.96 -5.51
C THR A 63 6.00 -6.25 -5.70
N ASP A 64 6.49 -6.86 -4.62
CA ASP A 64 7.24 -8.14 -4.62
C ASP A 64 7.17 -8.78 -3.23
N GLN A 65 6.20 -9.67 -3.01
CA GLN A 65 6.00 -10.40 -1.75
C GLN A 65 6.73 -11.75 -1.75
N SER A 66 7.05 -12.30 -2.93
CA SER A 66 7.74 -13.58 -3.07
C SER A 66 7.13 -14.66 -2.16
N MET A 67 7.93 -15.32 -1.33
CA MET A 67 7.49 -16.41 -0.44
C MET A 67 6.55 -15.97 0.70
N LEU A 68 6.29 -14.68 0.90
CA LEU A 68 5.44 -14.17 1.98
C LEU A 68 4.00 -13.85 1.53
N GLU A 69 3.64 -14.12 0.29
CA GLU A 69 2.30 -13.81 -0.26
C GLU A 69 1.16 -14.34 0.61
N GLU A 70 1.27 -15.59 1.08
CA GLU A 70 0.28 -16.27 1.93
C GLU A 70 0.09 -15.59 3.30
N TYR A 71 1.07 -14.81 3.76
CA TYR A 71 1.09 -14.25 5.12
C TYR A 71 0.84 -12.75 5.17
N THR A 72 0.62 -12.10 4.05
CA THR A 72 0.47 -10.63 3.99
C THR A 72 -0.97 -10.14 4.11
N GLY A 73 -1.94 -11.06 4.18
CA GLY A 73 -3.35 -10.78 4.33
C GLY A 73 -4.13 -12.05 4.61
N PHE A 74 -5.46 -12.00 4.60
CA PHE A 74 -6.27 -13.22 4.61
C PHE A 74 -6.45 -13.75 3.21
N THR A 75 -6.32 -15.07 3.08
CA THR A 75 -6.61 -15.80 1.85
C THR A 75 -8.10 -16.02 1.67
N ASP A 76 -8.51 -16.31 0.45
CA ASP A 76 -9.89 -16.67 0.09
C ASP A 76 -10.45 -17.81 0.96
N ARG A 77 -9.62 -18.81 1.26
CA ARG A 77 -9.98 -19.95 2.11
C ARG A 77 -10.28 -19.53 3.55
N GLU A 78 -9.46 -18.64 4.11
CA GLU A 78 -9.63 -18.15 5.48
C GLU A 78 -10.85 -17.27 5.60
N VAL A 79 -11.09 -16.39 4.63
CA VAL A 79 -12.26 -15.51 4.62
C VAL A 79 -13.55 -16.31 4.44
N LYS A 80 -13.58 -17.36 3.61
CA LYS A 80 -14.73 -18.28 3.52
C LYS A 80 -15.06 -18.92 4.88
N ALA A 81 -14.04 -19.43 5.56
CA ALA A 81 -14.23 -20.04 6.89
C ALA A 81 -14.74 -19.00 7.92
N LEU A 82 -14.22 -17.77 7.87
CA LEU A 82 -14.73 -16.69 8.74
C LEU A 82 -16.18 -16.33 8.41
N CYS A 83 -16.55 -16.23 7.14
CA CYS A 83 -17.92 -15.97 6.72
C CYS A 83 -18.88 -17.05 7.22
N GLU A 84 -18.51 -18.32 7.10
CA GLU A 84 -19.29 -19.45 7.65
C GLU A 84 -19.45 -19.35 9.18
N GLN A 85 -18.34 -19.06 9.88
CA GLN A 85 -18.34 -18.95 11.35
C GLN A 85 -19.19 -17.79 11.88
N TYR A 86 -19.15 -16.65 11.18
CA TYR A 86 -19.84 -15.42 11.61
C TYR A 86 -21.20 -15.20 10.92
N GLY A 87 -21.60 -16.08 10.01
CA GLY A 87 -22.87 -15.95 9.28
C GLY A 87 -22.91 -14.74 8.35
N MET A 88 -21.77 -14.38 7.73
CA MET A 88 -21.64 -13.28 6.78
C MET A 88 -21.64 -13.80 5.35
N ASP A 89 -22.17 -13.00 4.41
CA ASP A 89 -22.14 -13.34 3.00
C ASP A 89 -20.72 -13.21 2.41
N PHE A 90 -20.24 -14.30 1.79
CA PHE A 90 -18.90 -14.35 1.25
C PHE A 90 -18.75 -13.45 0.01
N ALA A 91 -19.75 -13.43 -0.89
CA ALA A 91 -19.67 -12.63 -2.11
C ALA A 91 -19.63 -11.12 -1.79
N GLU A 92 -20.41 -10.70 -0.80
CA GLU A 92 -20.39 -9.34 -0.32
C GLU A 92 -19.09 -9.00 0.41
N THR A 93 -18.56 -9.93 1.24
CA THR A 93 -17.25 -9.78 1.88
C THR A 93 -16.14 -9.60 0.84
N SER A 94 -16.16 -10.40 -0.22
CA SER A 94 -15.20 -10.30 -1.33
C SER A 94 -15.32 -8.93 -2.03
N SER A 95 -16.52 -8.50 -2.37
CA SER A 95 -16.74 -7.19 -3.01
C SER A 95 -16.20 -6.02 -2.19
N TRP A 96 -16.24 -6.11 -0.86
CA TRP A 96 -15.80 -5.04 0.02
C TRP A 96 -14.29 -5.06 0.32
N TYR A 97 -13.66 -6.23 0.47
CA TYR A 97 -12.34 -6.33 1.11
C TYR A 97 -11.30 -7.15 0.36
N ASP A 98 -11.67 -7.82 -0.73
CA ASP A 98 -10.76 -8.55 -1.61
C ASP A 98 -10.01 -7.57 -2.56
N GLY A 99 -9.12 -8.12 -3.37
CA GLY A 99 -8.60 -7.47 -4.56
C GLY A 99 -7.11 -7.21 -4.54
N TYR A 100 -6.39 -7.60 -3.51
CA TYR A 100 -4.93 -7.62 -3.60
C TYR A 100 -4.49 -8.90 -4.28
N THR A 101 -3.78 -8.75 -5.40
CA THR A 101 -3.37 -9.85 -6.27
C THR A 101 -1.86 -9.97 -6.25
N PHE A 102 -1.39 -11.17 -5.94
CA PHE A 102 0.03 -11.52 -5.98
C PHE A 102 0.26 -12.65 -6.99
N THR A 103 1.50 -13.11 -7.15
CA THR A 103 1.84 -14.07 -8.19
C THR A 103 1.13 -15.41 -7.98
N GLU A 104 1.17 -15.95 -6.78
CA GLU A 104 0.58 -17.25 -6.42
C GLU A 104 -0.82 -17.10 -5.79
N TYR A 105 -1.09 -15.97 -5.13
CA TYR A 105 -2.34 -15.69 -4.44
C TYR A 105 -3.09 -14.55 -5.12
N GLN A 106 -4.15 -14.89 -5.84
CA GLN A 106 -4.95 -13.94 -6.63
C GLN A 106 -6.00 -13.18 -5.79
N HIS A 107 -6.33 -13.69 -4.62
CA HIS A 107 -7.34 -13.15 -3.72
C HIS A 107 -6.75 -13.02 -2.33
N VAL A 108 -6.36 -11.80 -1.98
CA VAL A 108 -5.84 -11.45 -0.66
C VAL A 108 -6.65 -10.28 -0.12
N TYR A 109 -7.12 -10.44 1.10
CA TYR A 109 -8.05 -9.53 1.77
C TYR A 109 -7.36 -8.72 2.86
N ASN A 110 -7.81 -7.48 3.07
CA ASN A 110 -7.36 -6.68 4.19
C ASN A 110 -7.82 -7.29 5.53
N PRO A 111 -6.90 -7.75 6.40
CA PRO A 111 -7.26 -8.44 7.63
C PRO A 111 -8.06 -7.55 8.60
N LYS A 112 -7.69 -6.26 8.72
CA LYS A 112 -8.37 -5.32 9.61
C LYS A 112 -9.83 -5.16 9.23
N SER A 113 -10.10 -4.91 7.96
CA SER A 113 -11.46 -4.65 7.46
C SER A 113 -12.32 -5.90 7.56
N VAL A 114 -11.78 -7.07 7.21
CA VAL A 114 -12.49 -8.36 7.40
C VAL A 114 -12.84 -8.60 8.86
N VAL A 115 -11.88 -8.45 9.79
CA VAL A 115 -12.12 -8.65 11.24
C VAL A 115 -13.17 -7.68 11.77
N GLU A 116 -13.12 -6.40 11.40
CA GLU A 116 -14.11 -5.41 11.84
C GLU A 116 -15.50 -5.72 11.29
N ALA A 117 -15.62 -6.14 10.02
CA ALA A 117 -16.87 -6.55 9.43
C ALA A 117 -17.48 -7.76 10.17
N MET A 118 -16.67 -8.79 10.43
CA MET A 118 -17.11 -9.99 11.17
C MET A 118 -17.57 -9.64 12.59
N ARG A 119 -16.79 -8.84 13.33
CA ARG A 119 -17.14 -8.45 14.72
C ARG A 119 -18.40 -7.60 14.81
N ARG A 120 -18.64 -6.74 13.81
CA ARG A 120 -19.79 -5.82 13.79
C ARG A 120 -20.98 -6.37 13.04
N HIS A 121 -20.87 -7.52 12.38
CA HIS A 121 -21.86 -8.08 11.48
C HIS A 121 -22.39 -7.05 10.46
N ARG A 122 -21.48 -6.26 9.92
CA ARG A 122 -21.82 -5.15 9.02
C ARG A 122 -20.69 -4.90 8.02
N PHE A 123 -21.04 -4.75 6.75
CA PHE A 123 -20.15 -4.24 5.72
C PHE A 123 -20.11 -2.72 5.77
N SER A 124 -18.92 -2.16 5.78
CA SER A 124 -18.66 -0.72 5.79
C SER A 124 -17.21 -0.46 5.47
N ASN A 125 -16.87 0.79 5.20
CA ASN A 125 -15.49 1.21 5.12
C ASN A 125 -14.87 1.27 6.52
N TYR A 126 -13.81 0.47 6.74
CA TYR A 126 -13.00 0.42 7.95
C TYR A 126 -11.58 0.95 7.73
N TRP A 127 -11.26 1.34 6.50
CA TRP A 127 -9.97 1.89 6.11
C TRP A 127 -9.74 3.27 6.71
N THR A 128 -10.75 4.13 6.74
CA THR A 128 -10.71 5.54 7.19
C THR A 128 -10.24 5.75 8.61
N SER A 129 -10.11 4.71 9.41
CA SER A 129 -9.61 4.82 10.79
C SER A 129 -8.08 4.96 10.87
N THR A 130 -7.40 5.16 9.75
CA THR A 130 -5.93 5.28 9.66
C THR A 130 -5.54 6.70 9.25
N GLU A 131 -4.39 7.18 9.71
CA GLU A 131 -3.83 8.52 9.38
C GLU A 131 -3.57 8.75 7.88
N THR A 132 -3.77 7.72 7.06
CA THR A 132 -3.43 7.70 5.64
C THR A 132 -4.39 8.49 4.74
N TYR A 133 -5.58 8.85 5.20
CA TYR A 133 -6.56 9.62 4.40
C TYR A 133 -6.04 10.99 3.94
N GLU A 134 -5.40 11.74 4.84
CA GLU A 134 -4.82 13.05 4.47
C GLU A 134 -3.68 12.90 3.45
N ALA A 135 -2.94 11.80 3.55
CA ALA A 135 -1.89 11.50 2.59
C ALA A 135 -2.46 11.26 1.17
N LEU A 136 -3.54 10.47 1.04
CA LEU A 136 -4.17 10.24 -0.26
C LEU A 136 -4.58 11.55 -0.92
N LYS A 137 -5.21 12.47 -0.17
CA LYS A 137 -5.61 13.77 -0.67
C LYS A 137 -4.42 14.58 -1.22
N ILE A 138 -3.33 14.64 -0.45
CA ILE A 138 -2.11 15.36 -0.85
C ILE A 138 -1.56 14.79 -2.17
N TYR A 139 -1.49 13.46 -2.29
CA TYR A 139 -0.98 12.81 -3.50
C TYR A 139 -1.89 13.01 -4.72
N MET A 140 -3.21 13.04 -4.51
CA MET A 140 -4.17 13.34 -5.58
C MET A 140 -4.14 14.81 -6.03
N GLU A 141 -3.77 15.74 -5.15
CA GLU A 141 -3.60 17.16 -5.47
C GLU A 141 -2.31 17.43 -6.25
N MET A 142 -1.35 16.50 -6.24
CA MET A 142 -0.15 16.57 -7.08
C MET A 142 -0.56 16.42 -8.54
N ASP A 143 -0.57 17.52 -9.28
CA ASP A 143 -1.08 17.57 -10.67
C ASP A 143 -0.04 17.06 -11.67
N PHE A 144 0.38 15.80 -11.53
CA PHE A 144 1.22 15.16 -12.53
C PHE A 144 0.39 14.83 -13.78
N ASP A 145 0.99 15.05 -14.93
CA ASP A 145 0.34 14.83 -16.22
C ASP A 145 -0.19 13.40 -16.36
N GLY A 146 -1.50 13.27 -16.52
CA GLY A 146 -2.21 12.00 -16.67
C GLY A 146 -2.60 11.30 -15.37
N LEU A 147 -2.14 11.71 -14.17
CA LEU A 147 -2.49 11.05 -12.90
C LEU A 147 -4.00 11.01 -12.66
N ARG A 148 -4.69 12.14 -12.88
CA ARG A 148 -6.15 12.23 -12.72
C ARG A 148 -6.88 11.30 -13.66
N SER A 149 -6.47 11.27 -14.93
CA SER A 149 -7.06 10.38 -15.93
C SER A 149 -6.91 8.92 -15.54
N ASP A 150 -5.75 8.54 -15.03
CA ASP A 150 -5.47 7.17 -14.58
C ASP A 150 -6.36 6.78 -13.39
N ILE A 151 -6.53 7.66 -12.42
CA ILE A 151 -7.41 7.41 -11.27
C ILE A 151 -8.87 7.26 -11.71
N VAL A 152 -9.35 8.12 -12.59
CA VAL A 152 -10.71 8.02 -13.14
C VAL A 152 -10.90 6.71 -13.92
N GLN A 153 -9.91 6.30 -14.71
CA GLN A 153 -9.94 5.01 -15.40
C GLN A 153 -10.06 3.84 -14.42
N MET A 154 -9.29 3.87 -13.32
CA MET A 154 -9.33 2.84 -12.30
C MET A 154 -10.64 2.84 -11.50
N LEU A 155 -11.24 4.01 -11.21
CA LEU A 155 -12.59 4.12 -10.61
C LEU A 155 -13.66 3.51 -11.50
N GLY A 156 -13.50 3.59 -12.81
CA GLY A 156 -14.34 2.91 -13.80
C GLY A 156 -14.08 1.40 -13.92
N GLY A 157 -13.25 0.82 -13.05
CA GLY A 157 -12.89 -0.61 -13.09
C GLY A 157 -11.79 -0.96 -14.09
N GLY A 158 -11.12 0.05 -14.67
CA GLY A 158 -9.99 -0.15 -15.56
C GLY A 158 -8.68 -0.42 -14.81
N ARG A 159 -7.65 -0.76 -15.57
CA ARG A 159 -6.28 -0.95 -15.08
C ARG A 159 -5.34 0.02 -15.79
N VAL A 160 -4.26 0.40 -15.14
CA VAL A 160 -3.29 1.39 -15.64
C VAL A 160 -1.88 0.85 -15.50
N ARG A 161 -1.09 0.93 -16.55
CA ARG A 161 0.33 0.54 -16.50
C ARG A 161 1.12 1.48 -15.63
N VAL A 162 1.96 0.91 -14.75
CA VAL A 162 2.81 1.66 -13.82
C VAL A 162 4.24 1.13 -13.86
N ASN A 163 5.20 2.04 -13.99
CA ASN A 163 6.61 1.71 -13.86
C ASN A 163 7.08 1.88 -12.40
N THR A 164 6.97 0.82 -11.61
CA THR A 164 7.36 0.84 -10.19
C THR A 164 8.87 0.95 -9.96
N ARG A 165 9.71 0.81 -11.00
CA ARG A 165 11.16 0.82 -10.87
C ARG A 165 11.74 2.23 -10.73
N SER A 166 11.04 3.27 -11.17
CA SER A 166 11.48 4.67 -11.07
C SER A 166 11.37 5.20 -9.65
N PHE A 167 10.48 4.63 -8.84
CA PHE A 167 10.24 5.08 -7.48
C PHE A 167 11.46 4.82 -6.57
N GLN A 168 11.98 5.88 -5.96
CA GLN A 168 13.16 5.81 -5.10
C GLN A 168 12.83 5.61 -3.60
N ASN A 169 11.60 5.23 -3.29
CA ASN A 169 11.12 5.07 -1.93
C ASN A 169 11.25 6.38 -1.11
N ASP A 170 11.02 7.51 -1.77
CA ASP A 170 11.06 8.83 -1.16
C ASP A 170 9.67 9.46 -1.19
N MET A 171 9.15 9.86 -0.03
CA MET A 171 7.85 10.51 0.08
C MET A 171 7.87 12.00 -0.30
N ARG A 172 9.03 12.56 -0.65
CA ARG A 172 9.19 13.99 -0.93
C ARG A 172 9.43 14.32 -2.39
N ASN A 173 10.11 13.42 -3.08
CA ASN A 173 10.62 13.70 -4.42
C ASN A 173 9.86 12.84 -5.43
N PHE A 174 8.63 13.24 -5.71
CA PHE A 174 7.87 12.67 -6.82
C PHE A 174 8.22 13.43 -8.09
N HIS A 175 8.60 12.72 -9.13
CA HIS A 175 8.95 13.29 -10.42
C HIS A 175 7.94 12.96 -11.50
N THR A 176 7.19 11.87 -11.31
CA THR A 176 6.25 11.35 -12.29
C THR A 176 4.97 10.85 -11.60
N LYS A 177 3.90 10.68 -12.38
CA LYS A 177 2.69 10.00 -11.91
C LYS A 177 2.98 8.56 -11.42
N ASP A 178 3.94 7.87 -12.05
CA ASP A 178 4.31 6.51 -11.68
C ASP A 178 4.89 6.44 -10.26
N ASP A 179 5.58 7.48 -9.81
CA ASP A 179 6.08 7.55 -8.44
C ASP A 179 4.92 7.63 -7.44
N VAL A 180 3.91 8.45 -7.73
CA VAL A 180 2.70 8.57 -6.89
C VAL A 180 1.90 7.27 -6.90
N LEU A 181 1.65 6.68 -8.07
CA LEU A 181 0.92 5.42 -8.18
C LEU A 181 1.67 4.29 -7.45
N THR A 182 3.00 4.25 -7.54
CA THR A 182 3.81 3.25 -6.82
C THR A 182 3.70 3.43 -5.30
N LEU A 183 3.73 4.67 -4.82
CA LEU A 183 3.49 4.94 -3.41
C LEU A 183 2.10 4.47 -2.97
N LEU A 184 1.07 4.76 -3.74
CA LEU A 184 -0.30 4.32 -3.44
C LEU A 184 -0.43 2.78 -3.41
N ILE A 185 0.37 2.06 -4.22
CA ILE A 185 0.47 0.60 -4.13
C ILE A 185 1.08 0.19 -2.79
N HIS A 186 2.20 0.79 -2.37
CA HIS A 186 2.82 0.47 -1.08
C HIS A 186 1.95 0.81 0.12
N LEU A 187 1.16 1.87 0.04
CA LEU A 187 0.20 2.26 1.06
C LEU A 187 -1.08 1.40 1.06
N GLY A 188 -1.25 0.53 0.07
CA GLY A 188 -2.42 -0.36 -0.05
C GLY A 188 -3.67 0.29 -0.65
N TYR A 189 -3.59 1.50 -1.18
CA TYR A 189 -4.70 2.12 -1.92
C TYR A 189 -4.88 1.53 -3.32
N LEU A 190 -3.83 0.94 -3.90
CA LEU A 190 -3.90 0.29 -5.19
C LEU A 190 -3.45 -1.17 -5.07
N GLY A 191 -4.14 -2.05 -5.77
CA GLY A 191 -3.64 -3.36 -6.12
C GLY A 191 -2.64 -3.26 -7.27
N TYR A 192 -1.76 -4.24 -7.38
CA TYR A 192 -0.74 -4.28 -8.42
C TYR A 192 -0.58 -5.68 -8.98
N ASP A 193 -0.70 -5.81 -10.29
CA ASP A 193 -0.38 -7.02 -11.03
C ASP A 193 1.07 -6.96 -11.49
N SER A 194 1.93 -7.75 -10.87
CA SER A 194 3.37 -7.74 -11.15
C SER A 194 3.73 -8.34 -12.52
N ILE A 195 2.85 -9.16 -13.12
CA ILE A 195 3.03 -9.79 -14.43
C ILE A 195 2.69 -8.78 -15.53
N GLU A 196 1.49 -8.20 -15.48
CA GLU A 196 1.02 -7.22 -16.45
C GLU A 196 1.58 -5.81 -16.19
N LYS A 197 2.14 -5.57 -14.99
CA LYS A 197 2.63 -4.26 -14.51
C LYS A 197 1.54 -3.21 -14.50
N GLU A 198 0.37 -3.59 -13.99
CA GLU A 198 -0.80 -2.76 -13.96
C GLU A 198 -1.27 -2.53 -12.52
N ALA A 199 -1.63 -1.27 -12.21
CA ALA A 199 -2.31 -0.90 -10.98
C ALA A 199 -3.81 -0.82 -11.20
N PHE A 200 -4.57 -1.04 -10.15
CA PHE A 200 -6.04 -0.96 -10.14
C PHE A 200 -6.55 -0.68 -8.73
N ILE A 201 -7.78 -0.20 -8.61
CA ILE A 201 -8.44 -0.04 -7.31
C ILE A 201 -9.00 -1.41 -6.90
N PRO A 202 -8.59 -1.95 -5.74
CA PRO A 202 -8.83 -3.36 -5.42
C PRO A 202 -10.28 -3.69 -5.09
N ASN A 203 -11.01 -2.81 -4.41
CA ASN A 203 -12.30 -3.15 -3.84
C ASN A 203 -13.18 -1.93 -3.54
N LYS A 204 -14.40 -2.20 -3.11
CA LYS A 204 -15.40 -1.18 -2.83
C LYS A 204 -15.01 -0.24 -1.68
N GLU A 205 -14.34 -0.74 -0.65
CA GLU A 205 -13.85 0.07 0.47
C GLU A 205 -12.90 1.18 -0.04
N ILE A 206 -11.97 0.82 -0.91
CA ILE A 206 -10.99 1.75 -1.47
C ILE A 206 -11.61 2.66 -2.54
N ILE A 207 -12.61 2.19 -3.30
CA ILE A 207 -13.39 3.07 -4.19
C ILE A 207 -13.99 4.23 -3.37
N GLU A 208 -14.64 3.94 -2.23
CA GLU A 208 -15.20 4.97 -1.36
C GLU A 208 -14.15 5.95 -0.85
N GLU A 209 -12.91 5.50 -0.58
CA GLU A 209 -11.80 6.39 -0.18
C GLU A 209 -11.44 7.38 -1.28
N PHE A 210 -11.30 6.90 -2.53
CA PHE A 210 -11.01 7.77 -3.66
C PHE A 210 -12.16 8.75 -3.94
N GLU A 211 -13.42 8.29 -3.89
CA GLU A 211 -14.59 9.16 -4.07
C GLU A 211 -14.65 10.27 -3.00
N ASN A 212 -14.39 9.93 -1.74
CA ASN A 212 -14.32 10.89 -0.65
C ASN A 212 -13.18 11.91 -0.86
N ALA A 213 -11.99 11.45 -1.20
CA ALA A 213 -10.84 12.32 -1.46
C ALA A 213 -11.11 13.29 -2.63
N MET A 214 -11.75 12.82 -3.70
CA MET A 214 -12.13 13.64 -4.85
C MET A 214 -13.18 14.69 -4.49
N SER A 215 -14.18 14.35 -3.68
CA SER A 215 -15.26 15.26 -3.30
C SER A 215 -14.74 16.44 -2.45
N VAL A 216 -13.76 16.20 -1.61
CA VAL A 216 -13.14 17.23 -0.74
C VAL A 216 -12.04 18.01 -1.47
N GLY A 217 -11.33 17.39 -2.42
CA GLY A 217 -10.19 17.97 -3.14
C GLY A 217 -10.55 18.89 -4.33
N GLY A 218 -11.83 19.21 -4.55
CA GLY A 218 -12.23 20.13 -5.61
C GLY A 218 -12.26 19.52 -7.03
N TRP A 219 -12.55 18.22 -7.14
CA TRP A 219 -12.76 17.49 -8.41
C TRP A 219 -14.24 17.30 -8.80
N PRO A 220 -15.17 18.23 -8.50
CA PRO A 220 -16.61 18.01 -8.67
C PRO A 220 -17.04 17.81 -10.12
N ASN A 221 -16.20 18.16 -11.11
CA ASN A 221 -16.53 18.05 -12.53
C ASN A 221 -16.25 16.67 -13.15
N VAL A 222 -15.65 15.75 -12.42
CA VAL A 222 -15.29 14.42 -12.92
C VAL A 222 -16.36 13.36 -12.59
N MET A 223 -17.20 13.62 -11.58
CA MET A 223 -18.25 12.71 -11.13
C MET A 223 -19.53 12.75 -11.98
N ASN A 224 -19.61 13.58 -13.02
CA ASN A 224 -20.79 13.78 -13.86
C ASN A 224 -20.63 13.23 -15.29
N VAL A 225 -19.80 12.21 -15.50
CA VAL A 225 -19.68 11.53 -16.79
C VAL A 225 -20.28 10.13 -16.73
#